data_8621855d65dc15ed311be07ee9204234
#
_entry.id   8621855d65dc15ed311be07ee9204234
#
_cell.length_a   1.000
_cell.length_b   1.000
_cell.length_c   1.000
_cell.angle_alpha   90.00
_cell.angle_beta   90.00
_cell.angle_gamma   90.00
#
_symmetry.space_group_name_H-M   'P 1'
#
loop_
_entity.id
_entity.type
_entity.pdbx_description
1 polymer ?
#
loop_
_entity_poly.entity_id
_entity_poly.type
_entity_poly.pdbx_seq_one_letter_code
_entity_poly.pdbx_strand_id
1 'polypeptide(L)'
;MVEIHAYSKAASGGKQLSAHFKVREFACGDGSDAVLVAPRLVMVLETIRSHFCAPVVIHSAYRTPQHNAKVNGAAHSQHCYGMAADISIKGQTPATVAAFARSIMPDWGGVGVYDSFCHIDVREAKADWKG
;
A
#
# COMPACT_ATOMS: atom_id res chain seq x y z
N MET A 1 8.41 -2.97 15.89
CA MET A 1 6.98 -3.20 15.57
C MET A 1 6.46 -2.04 14.71
N VAL A 2 5.72 -2.35 13.67
CA VAL A 2 5.14 -1.33 12.79
C VAL A 2 3.84 -0.81 13.40
N GLU A 3 3.73 0.51 13.57
CA GLU A 3 2.53 1.15 14.09
C GLU A 3 1.40 1.11 13.05
N ILE A 4 0.18 0.84 13.49
CA ILE A 4 -1.02 0.81 12.65
C ILE A 4 -2.07 1.73 13.25
N HIS A 5 -2.66 2.60 12.42
CA HIS A 5 -3.77 3.45 12.81
C HIS A 5 -5.07 2.93 12.20
N ALA A 6 -6.18 3.06 12.93
CA ALA A 6 -7.51 2.66 12.47
C ALA A 6 -8.40 3.88 12.27
N TYR A 7 -9.15 3.88 11.17
CA TYR A 7 -10.07 4.96 10.82
C TYR A 7 -11.43 4.40 10.42
N SER A 8 -12.45 5.27 10.48
CA SER A 8 -13.77 5.03 9.88
C SER A 8 -13.81 5.75 8.53
N LYS A 9 -14.10 5.03 7.46
CA LYS A 9 -14.25 5.60 6.11
C LYS A 9 -15.37 6.66 6.11
N ALA A 10 -16.49 6.37 6.76
CA ALA A 10 -17.63 7.30 6.82
C ALA A 10 -17.28 8.58 7.58
N ALA A 11 -16.60 8.45 8.71
CA ALA A 11 -16.26 9.59 9.57
C ALA A 11 -15.04 10.37 9.09
N SER A 12 -14.03 9.69 8.52
CA SER A 12 -12.72 10.26 8.26
C SER A 12 -12.16 9.97 6.85
N GLY A 13 -12.99 9.50 5.91
CA GLY A 13 -12.53 9.14 4.56
C GLY A 13 -11.83 10.28 3.83
N GLY A 14 -12.25 11.51 4.05
CA GLY A 14 -11.65 12.70 3.46
C GLY A 14 -10.45 13.27 4.20
N LYS A 15 -10.07 12.67 5.34
CA LYS A 15 -8.94 13.14 6.13
C LYS A 15 -7.62 12.93 5.38
N GLN A 16 -6.79 13.99 5.33
CA GLN A 16 -5.42 13.91 4.79
C GLN A 16 -4.52 13.17 5.78
N LEU A 17 -3.86 12.12 5.29
CA LEU A 17 -2.82 11.41 6.04
C LEU A 17 -1.45 12.02 5.76
N SER A 18 -1.30 12.61 4.58
CA SER A 18 -0.10 13.30 4.11
C SER A 18 -0.49 14.25 2.99
N ALA A 19 0.48 14.94 2.39
CA ALA A 19 0.21 15.92 1.34
C ALA A 19 -0.64 15.39 0.18
N HIS A 20 -0.48 14.10 -0.20
CA HIS A 20 -1.11 13.55 -1.39
C HIS A 20 -2.01 12.33 -1.13
N PHE A 21 -2.18 11.91 0.13
CA PHE A 21 -2.94 10.70 0.43
C PHE A 21 -4.00 10.94 1.50
N LYS A 22 -5.20 10.42 1.23
CA LYS A 22 -6.37 10.48 2.13
C LYS A 22 -6.74 9.08 2.62
N VAL A 23 -7.41 9.00 3.76
CA VAL A 23 -7.88 7.76 4.37
C VAL A 23 -8.64 6.89 3.36
N ARG A 24 -9.57 7.47 2.58
CA ARG A 24 -10.42 6.70 1.66
C ARG A 24 -9.64 5.95 0.57
N GLU A 25 -8.42 6.41 0.25
CA GLU A 25 -7.59 5.72 -0.77
C GLU A 25 -7.10 4.36 -0.29
N PHE A 26 -7.11 4.13 1.03
CA PHE A 26 -6.67 2.89 1.65
C PHE A 26 -7.83 1.97 2.01
N ALA A 27 -9.07 2.36 1.72
CA ALA A 27 -10.25 1.60 2.09
C ALA A 27 -10.36 0.28 1.33
N CYS A 28 -10.94 -0.72 1.98
CA CYS A 28 -11.18 -2.02 1.37
C CYS A 28 -12.24 -1.92 0.26
N GLY A 29 -12.02 -2.65 -0.84
CA GLY A 29 -12.93 -2.64 -1.98
C GLY A 29 -14.30 -3.28 -1.71
N ASP A 30 -14.49 -3.94 -0.57
CA ASP A 30 -15.77 -4.55 -0.20
C ASP A 30 -16.77 -3.57 0.45
N GLY A 31 -16.40 -2.28 0.57
CA GLY A 31 -17.24 -1.27 1.18
C GLY A 31 -17.19 -1.20 2.70
N SER A 32 -16.31 -1.98 3.34
CA SER A 32 -16.14 -1.94 4.80
C SER A 32 -15.75 -0.55 5.28
N ASP A 33 -16.28 -0.17 6.45
CA ASP A 33 -16.01 1.14 7.05
C ASP A 33 -14.64 1.23 7.70
N ALA A 34 -14.17 0.15 8.32
CA ALA A 34 -12.86 0.12 8.97
C ALA A 34 -11.73 0.21 7.94
N VAL A 35 -10.76 1.10 8.19
CA VAL A 35 -9.57 1.28 7.36
C VAL A 35 -8.35 1.24 8.27
N LEU A 36 -7.48 0.25 8.07
CA LEU A 36 -6.22 0.16 8.79
C LEU A 36 -5.10 0.67 7.89
N VAL A 37 -4.26 1.56 8.42
CA VAL A 37 -3.14 2.13 7.66
C VAL A 37 -1.93 2.30 8.57
N ALA A 38 -0.79 1.77 8.15
CA ALA A 38 0.49 2.06 8.80
C ALA A 38 1.00 3.44 8.37
N PRO A 39 1.29 4.36 9.30
CA PRO A 39 1.90 5.65 8.93
C PRO A 39 3.19 5.49 8.13
N ARG A 40 3.96 4.44 8.40
CA ARG A 40 5.19 4.14 7.65
C ARG A 40 4.90 3.86 6.17
N LEU A 41 3.77 3.19 5.87
CA LEU A 41 3.34 2.96 4.49
C LEU A 41 3.06 4.28 3.77
N VAL A 42 2.33 5.18 4.43
CA VAL A 42 2.02 6.50 3.86
C VAL A 42 3.32 7.27 3.55
N MET A 43 4.29 7.23 4.46
CA MET A 43 5.59 7.90 4.28
C MET A 43 6.34 7.33 3.06
N VAL A 44 6.36 6.01 2.90
CA VAL A 44 6.99 5.37 1.74
C VAL A 44 6.30 5.78 0.45
N LEU A 45 4.96 5.79 0.42
CA LEU A 45 4.20 6.19 -0.76
C LEU A 45 4.40 7.67 -1.10
N GLU A 46 4.50 8.56 -0.10
CA GLU A 46 4.81 9.97 -0.33
C GLU A 46 6.21 10.15 -0.93
N THR A 47 7.19 9.40 -0.46
CA THR A 47 8.54 9.44 -1.01
C THR A 47 8.55 9.01 -2.48
N ILE A 48 7.81 7.97 -2.81
CA ILE A 48 7.64 7.50 -4.19
C ILE A 48 6.95 8.59 -5.03
N ARG A 49 5.87 9.17 -4.52
CA ARG A 49 5.14 10.26 -5.17
C ARG A 49 6.06 11.43 -5.53
N SER A 50 6.90 11.83 -4.60
CA SER A 50 7.84 12.95 -4.76
C SER A 50 8.91 12.62 -5.79
N HIS A 51 9.44 11.40 -5.76
CA HIS A 51 10.51 10.98 -6.68
C HIS A 51 10.04 11.02 -8.14
N PHE A 52 8.88 10.46 -8.43
CA PHE A 52 8.37 10.38 -9.80
C PHE A 52 7.62 11.63 -10.23
N CYS A 53 7.34 12.56 -9.33
CA CYS A 53 6.60 13.80 -9.60
C CYS A 53 5.26 13.53 -10.33
N ALA A 54 4.59 12.45 -9.96
CA ALA A 54 3.34 12.00 -10.60
C ALA A 54 2.43 11.32 -9.58
N PRO A 55 1.11 11.38 -9.76
CA PRO A 55 0.18 10.73 -8.84
C PRO A 55 0.45 9.23 -8.70
N VAL A 56 0.36 8.76 -7.46
CA VAL A 56 0.38 7.32 -7.14
C VAL A 56 -1.06 6.85 -7.07
N VAL A 57 -1.43 5.89 -7.91
CA VAL A 57 -2.76 5.28 -7.90
C VAL A 57 -2.71 4.04 -7.04
N ILE A 58 -3.54 4.00 -6.00
CA ILE A 58 -3.67 2.85 -5.12
C ILE A 58 -4.80 1.97 -5.64
N HIS A 59 -4.48 0.76 -6.08
CA HIS A 59 -5.45 -0.21 -6.58
C HIS A 59 -6.03 -1.07 -5.47
N SER A 60 -5.25 -1.36 -4.45
CA SER A 60 -5.65 -2.13 -3.28
C SER A 60 -4.74 -1.76 -2.13
N ALA A 61 -5.32 -1.55 -0.95
CA ALA A 61 -4.54 -1.31 0.27
C ALA A 61 -5.09 -2.19 1.37
N TYR A 62 -5.81 -1.65 2.37
CA TYR A 62 -6.39 -2.50 3.41
C TYR A 62 -7.40 -3.49 2.83
N ARG A 63 -7.32 -4.73 3.29
CA ARG A 63 -8.30 -5.78 2.99
C ARG A 63 -8.79 -6.40 4.28
N THR A 64 -10.12 -6.53 4.42
CA THR A 64 -10.68 -7.40 5.46
C THR A 64 -10.27 -8.84 5.16
N PRO A 65 -10.20 -9.72 6.17
CA PRO A 65 -9.90 -11.14 5.92
C PRO A 65 -10.87 -11.78 4.92
N GLN A 66 -12.14 -11.42 4.98
CA GLN A 66 -13.19 -11.94 4.09
C GLN A 66 -12.93 -11.51 2.63
N HIS A 67 -12.62 -10.23 2.41
CA HIS A 67 -12.31 -9.74 1.07
C HIS A 67 -11.02 -10.35 0.53
N ASN A 68 -10.01 -10.48 1.38
CA ASN A 68 -8.74 -11.11 1.02
C ASN A 68 -8.94 -12.54 0.52
N ALA A 69 -9.80 -13.31 1.18
CA ALA A 69 -10.14 -14.66 0.75
C ALA A 69 -10.83 -14.66 -0.62
N LYS A 70 -11.73 -13.70 -0.88
CA LYS A 70 -12.44 -13.58 -2.16
C LYS A 70 -11.50 -13.29 -3.33
N VAL A 71 -10.46 -12.53 -3.12
CA VAL A 71 -9.49 -12.17 -4.18
C VAL A 71 -8.28 -13.11 -4.20
N ASN A 72 -8.37 -14.24 -3.50
CA ASN A 72 -7.32 -15.25 -3.42
C ASN A 72 -5.99 -14.69 -2.87
N GLY A 73 -6.07 -13.78 -1.93
CA GLY A 73 -4.89 -13.24 -1.26
C GLY A 73 -4.24 -14.28 -0.33
N ALA A 74 -2.98 -14.08 -0.02
CA ALA A 74 -2.26 -14.95 0.91
C ALA A 74 -2.93 -14.95 2.29
N ALA A 75 -2.87 -16.08 3.00
CA ALA A 75 -3.54 -16.24 4.31
C ALA A 75 -3.12 -15.18 5.34
N HIS A 76 -1.86 -14.74 5.30
CA HIS A 76 -1.32 -13.70 6.17
C HIS A 76 -0.85 -12.50 5.37
N SER A 77 -1.70 -12.06 4.42
CA SER A 77 -1.40 -10.92 3.56
C SER A 77 -1.15 -9.65 4.37
N GLN A 78 -0.12 -8.90 4.01
CA GLN A 78 0.17 -7.60 4.62
C GLN A 78 -0.95 -6.60 4.40
N HIS A 79 -1.76 -6.76 3.34
CA HIS A 79 -2.96 -5.95 3.12
C HIS A 79 -3.95 -6.06 4.30
N CYS A 80 -4.06 -7.22 4.92
CA CYS A 80 -4.97 -7.42 6.06
C CYS A 80 -4.51 -6.70 7.33
N TYR A 81 -3.27 -6.30 7.39
CA TYR A 81 -2.71 -5.59 8.55
C TYR A 81 -2.59 -4.08 8.33
N GLY A 82 -3.04 -3.58 7.19
CA GLY A 82 -2.90 -2.16 6.86
C GLY A 82 -1.47 -1.74 6.50
N MET A 83 -0.62 -2.68 6.13
CA MET A 83 0.80 -2.44 5.86
C MET A 83 1.16 -2.49 4.38
N ALA A 84 0.21 -2.74 3.49
CA ALA A 84 0.49 -2.94 2.06
C ALA A 84 -0.38 -2.09 1.15
N ALA A 85 0.17 -1.74 0.01
CA ALA A 85 -0.55 -1.12 -1.10
C ALA A 85 -0.04 -1.68 -2.43
N ASP A 86 -0.97 -1.94 -3.34
CA ASP A 86 -0.67 -2.25 -4.73
C ASP A 86 -0.86 -0.96 -5.52
N ILE A 87 0.20 -0.48 -6.16
CA ILE A 87 0.21 0.86 -6.77
C ILE A 87 0.66 0.83 -8.23
N SER A 88 0.27 1.87 -8.95
CA SER A 88 0.83 2.19 -10.27
C SER A 88 1.06 3.68 -10.40
N ILE A 89 1.96 4.06 -11.29
CA ILE A 89 2.26 5.45 -11.63
C ILE A 89 2.24 5.56 -13.14
N LYS A 90 1.42 6.47 -13.67
CA LYS A 90 1.29 6.69 -15.11
C LYS A 90 2.66 7.03 -15.70
N GLY A 91 3.02 6.33 -16.77
CA GLY A 91 4.30 6.54 -17.45
C GLY A 91 5.47 5.74 -16.86
N GLN A 92 5.25 4.97 -15.79
CA GLN A 92 6.28 4.16 -15.15
C GLN A 92 5.90 2.68 -15.20
N THR A 93 6.88 1.80 -15.39
CA THR A 93 6.65 0.36 -15.29
C THR A 93 6.65 -0.08 -13.82
N PRO A 94 5.95 -1.18 -13.49
CA PRO A 94 6.05 -1.74 -12.13
C PRO A 94 7.48 -2.02 -11.68
N ALA A 95 8.34 -2.49 -12.58
CA ALA A 95 9.74 -2.76 -12.27
C ALA A 95 10.50 -1.48 -11.90
N THR A 96 10.25 -0.38 -12.58
CA THR A 96 10.88 0.91 -12.28
C THR A 96 10.44 1.43 -10.90
N VAL A 97 9.14 1.32 -10.60
CA VAL A 97 8.60 1.71 -9.29
C VAL A 97 9.22 0.83 -8.20
N ALA A 98 9.29 -0.48 -8.44
CA ALA A 98 9.86 -1.44 -7.49
C ALA A 98 11.34 -1.14 -7.20
N ALA A 99 12.11 -0.80 -8.21
CA ALA A 99 13.54 -0.48 -8.04
C ALA A 99 13.72 0.73 -7.12
N PHE A 100 12.92 1.77 -7.30
CA PHE A 100 12.97 2.93 -6.42
C PHE A 100 12.51 2.59 -5.01
N ALA A 101 11.40 1.87 -4.87
CA ALA A 101 10.90 1.44 -3.56
C ALA A 101 11.97 0.65 -2.79
N ARG A 102 12.67 -0.27 -3.47
CA ARG A 102 13.74 -1.03 -2.85
C ARG A 102 14.91 -0.15 -2.42
N SER A 103 15.21 0.91 -3.17
CA SER A 103 16.30 1.83 -2.81
C SER A 103 16.05 2.57 -1.51
N ILE A 104 14.78 2.85 -1.17
CA ILE A 104 14.40 3.52 0.08
C ILE A 104 14.05 2.54 1.21
N MET A 105 13.97 1.26 0.91
CA MET A 105 13.76 0.18 1.88
C MET A 105 14.82 -0.91 1.66
N PRO A 106 16.13 -0.62 1.87
CA PRO A 106 17.20 -1.53 1.42
C PRO A 106 17.21 -2.87 2.17
N ASP A 107 16.82 -2.86 3.46
CA ASP A 107 16.95 -4.03 4.33
C ASP A 107 15.61 -4.49 4.95
N TRP A 108 14.49 -3.89 4.54
CA TRP A 108 13.18 -4.18 5.11
C TRP A 108 12.09 -3.96 4.05
N GLY A 109 10.87 -4.34 4.39
CA GLY A 109 9.73 -4.12 3.51
C GLY A 109 9.61 -5.16 2.41
N GLY A 110 8.39 -5.33 1.91
CA GLY A 110 8.07 -6.20 0.80
C GLY A 110 7.93 -5.43 -0.50
N VAL A 111 8.51 -5.94 -1.57
CA VAL A 111 8.38 -5.37 -2.91
C VAL A 111 8.06 -6.50 -3.88
N GLY A 112 6.89 -6.42 -4.51
CA GLY A 112 6.46 -7.41 -5.51
C GLY A 112 6.21 -6.74 -6.86
N VAL A 113 6.69 -7.34 -7.93
CA VAL A 113 6.49 -6.82 -9.30
C VAL A 113 5.45 -7.68 -10.01
N TYR A 114 4.38 -7.03 -10.47
CA TYR A 114 3.30 -7.66 -11.23
C TYR A 114 3.19 -6.99 -12.61
N ASP A 115 2.37 -7.54 -13.50
CA ASP A 115 2.27 -7.02 -14.86
C ASP A 115 1.77 -5.57 -14.92
N SER A 116 0.81 -5.19 -14.06
CA SER A 116 0.16 -3.89 -14.12
C SER A 116 0.33 -3.04 -12.87
N PHE A 117 0.96 -3.55 -11.83
CA PHE A 117 1.16 -2.84 -10.57
C PHE A 117 2.38 -3.34 -9.81
N CYS A 118 2.78 -2.56 -8.83
CA CYS A 118 3.85 -2.92 -7.89
C CYS A 118 3.22 -3.05 -6.50
N HIS A 119 3.47 -4.18 -5.83
CA HIS A 119 3.10 -4.35 -4.42
C HIS A 119 4.20 -3.78 -3.55
N ILE A 120 3.82 -2.98 -2.57
CA ILE A 120 4.73 -2.41 -1.59
C ILE A 120 4.14 -2.63 -0.20
N ASP A 121 4.94 -3.13 0.72
CA ASP A 121 4.54 -3.21 2.12
C ASP A 121 5.69 -2.84 3.05
N VAL A 122 5.34 -2.53 4.30
CA VAL A 122 6.30 -2.04 5.30
C VAL A 122 6.56 -3.06 6.39
N ARG A 123 6.54 -4.36 6.06
CA ARG A 123 6.94 -5.42 7.00
C ARG A 123 8.37 -5.21 7.46
N GLU A 124 8.71 -5.75 8.62
CA GLU A 124 10.05 -5.57 9.17
C GLU A 124 11.11 -6.39 8.42
N ALA A 125 10.78 -7.60 7.99
CA ALA A 125 11.67 -8.45 7.23
C ALA A 125 11.63 -8.11 5.73
N LYS A 126 12.78 -8.15 5.07
CA LYS A 126 12.86 -7.91 3.63
C LYS A 126 12.26 -9.07 2.85
N ALA A 127 11.44 -8.76 1.84
CA ALA A 127 10.86 -9.75 0.93
C ALA A 127 10.75 -9.18 -0.48
N ASP A 128 11.21 -9.93 -1.47
CA ASP A 128 11.11 -9.57 -2.87
C ASP A 128 10.50 -10.74 -3.65
N TRP A 129 9.58 -10.42 -4.58
CA TRP A 129 9.01 -11.45 -5.45
C TRP A 129 8.51 -10.85 -6.76
N LYS A 130 8.20 -11.77 -7.68
CA LYS A 130 7.62 -11.42 -8.96
C LYS A 130 6.35 -12.23 -9.14
N GLY A 131 5.26 -11.55 -9.43
CA GLY A 131 3.94 -12.15 -9.60
C GLY A 131 3.53 -12.36 -11.05
#